data_9b06ad096f31fbabcc333c2409090707
#
_entry.id   9b06ad096f31fbabcc333c2409090707
#
_cell.length_a   1.000
_cell.length_b   1.000
_cell.length_c   1.000
_cell.angle_alpha   90.00
_cell.angle_beta   90.00
_cell.angle_gamma   90.00
#
_symmetry.space_group_name_H-M   'P 1'
#
loop_
_entity.id
_entity.type
_entity.pdbx_description
1 polymer ?
#
loop_
_entity_poly.entity_id
_entity_poly.type
_entity_poly.pdbx_seq_one_letter_code
_entity_poly.pdbx_strand_id
1 'polypeptide(L)'
;MKSFTPVVLLGLACALGLPLGAQPDRVNGRAFATRSEIIAQHGMAATSHPLATQVALDILKAGGSAVDAAIAANAALGLMEPTGNGIGGDLFAIVWSAADKKLTGLNASGRSPLGLSREQLMADLKKLGRETIPMRGLLPISVPGAVDGWFELHAKYGRLPMQTVLAPAIRYAREGFPVTQLIGYYWGISVRNARADKFPGAFLDVFAPGDRAPAEGTIFKNPALADTLTRLAESGRDAFYRGEIADRIDAFMQANGGYLRKADFSGHTSTWVEPVSVNYRGYDVYELPPNSQGIAALQMLNILEAYDLKAMGYNSPEALHLMIEAKKLAFEDRAKFYADPEFSKIPLRGLLSKDYAAERRKLIGARAARSYDAGNPALQEGDTIYLTTADAAGNMVSIIQSNYRGMGSGIVVPGLGFAFQNRGEMFTLRAGHANDYVPGKRPFQTIIPAFVLKDGAPWLSFGLMGGAMQPQGHVQIICNLIDFGMNVQEAGDAARWHHDGSSDYDNPQMTDGGFVELESGVPYESVRGLMQRGHSVRSGNGSFGGYQAIQRDAVNGTYRGASESRKDGQAAGY
;
A
#
# COMPACT_ATOMS: atom_id res chain seq x y z
N MET A 1 89.13 -8.49 21.15
CA MET A 1 87.98 -7.60 20.91
C MET A 1 87.30 -8.04 19.61
N LYS A 2 86.16 -8.72 19.70
CA LYS A 2 85.40 -9.21 18.55
C LYS A 2 84.16 -8.35 18.44
N SER A 3 84.00 -7.63 17.32
CA SER A 3 82.86 -6.82 17.01
C SER A 3 81.71 -7.71 16.51
N PHE A 4 80.55 -7.61 17.14
CA PHE A 4 79.29 -8.20 16.65
C PHE A 4 78.51 -7.15 15.86
N THR A 5 78.24 -7.47 14.62
CA THR A 5 77.32 -6.69 13.76
C THR A 5 75.91 -7.29 13.83
N PRO A 6 74.89 -6.54 14.14
CA PRO A 6 73.54 -7.09 14.10
C PRO A 6 73.01 -7.08 12.65
N VAL A 7 72.56 -8.26 12.19
CA VAL A 7 71.76 -8.41 10.93
C VAL A 7 70.33 -8.01 11.21
N VAL A 8 69.91 -6.95 10.56
CA VAL A 8 68.50 -6.53 10.55
C VAL A 8 67.76 -7.35 9.45
N LEU A 9 66.94 -8.29 9.88
CA LEU A 9 65.98 -8.96 9.00
C LEU A 9 64.79 -8.01 8.76
N LEU A 10 64.72 -7.45 7.54
CA LEU A 10 63.52 -6.76 7.03
C LEU A 10 62.50 -7.82 6.63
N GLY A 11 61.51 -8.06 7.49
CA GLY A 11 60.34 -8.87 7.15
C GLY A 11 59.43 -8.13 6.18
N LEU A 12 59.36 -8.58 4.93
CA LEU A 12 58.38 -8.13 3.92
C LEU A 12 57.01 -8.70 4.29
N ALA A 13 56.19 -7.93 5.02
CA ALA A 13 54.78 -8.26 5.20
C ALA A 13 54.07 -7.98 3.90
N CYS A 14 53.81 -9.05 3.11
CA CYS A 14 52.83 -9.00 2.05
C CYS A 14 51.46 -8.72 2.67
N ALA A 15 51.00 -7.48 2.63
CA ALA A 15 49.63 -7.12 2.88
C ALA A 15 48.79 -7.72 1.76
N LEU A 16 48.24 -8.91 1.99
CA LEU A 16 47.13 -9.44 1.23
C LEU A 16 45.99 -8.41 1.36
N GLY A 17 45.79 -7.62 0.32
CA GLY A 17 44.67 -6.72 0.21
C GLY A 17 43.39 -7.55 0.18
N LEU A 18 42.84 -7.82 1.36
CA LEU A 18 41.44 -8.24 1.46
C LEU A 18 40.62 -7.13 0.83
N PRO A 19 39.68 -7.45 -0.04
CA PRO A 19 38.77 -6.43 -0.53
C PRO A 19 38.11 -5.77 0.68
N LEU A 20 38.21 -4.45 0.77
CA LEU A 20 37.47 -3.64 1.73
C LEU A 20 35.98 -3.78 1.38
N GLY A 21 35.38 -4.91 1.74
CA GLY A 21 33.93 -5.03 1.79
C GLY A 21 33.42 -3.98 2.78
N ALA A 22 32.39 -3.25 2.40
CA ALA A 22 31.77 -2.28 3.30
C ALA A 22 31.46 -2.96 4.63
N GLN A 23 32.13 -2.51 5.69
CA GLN A 23 31.86 -2.99 7.05
C GLN A 23 30.56 -2.33 7.53
N PRO A 24 29.70 -3.06 8.27
CA PRO A 24 28.53 -2.43 8.88
C PRO A 24 28.99 -1.41 9.93
N ASP A 25 28.32 -0.26 9.97
CA ASP A 25 28.59 0.79 10.98
C ASP A 25 28.22 0.36 12.40
N ARG A 26 27.40 -0.67 12.53
CA ARG A 26 26.98 -1.28 13.80
C ARG A 26 27.71 -2.59 14.04
N VAL A 27 27.78 -2.99 15.32
CA VAL A 27 28.41 -4.26 15.76
C VAL A 27 27.75 -5.48 15.07
N ASN A 28 26.48 -5.40 14.75
CA ASN A 28 25.72 -6.39 13.98
C ASN A 28 24.80 -5.69 12.97
N GLY A 29 24.31 -6.41 11.97
CA GLY A 29 23.43 -5.91 10.93
C GLY A 29 24.10 -5.82 9.56
N ARG A 30 23.51 -5.07 8.66
CA ARG A 30 23.92 -4.94 7.26
C ARG A 30 24.84 -3.76 7.04
N ALA A 31 25.52 -3.77 5.89
CA ALA A 31 26.42 -2.69 5.46
C ALA A 31 25.64 -1.49 4.85
N PHE A 32 24.47 -1.15 5.39
CA PHE A 32 23.70 0.04 5.08
C PHE A 32 23.01 0.56 6.34
N ALA A 33 22.61 1.83 6.33
CA ALA A 33 21.96 2.47 7.47
C ALA A 33 20.63 1.78 7.83
N THR A 34 20.55 1.22 9.01
CA THR A 34 19.36 0.54 9.54
C THR A 34 19.33 0.67 11.06
N ARG A 35 18.17 0.46 11.67
CA ARG A 35 17.98 0.38 13.12
C ARG A 35 17.65 -1.07 13.54
N SER A 36 17.60 -1.33 14.85
CA SER A 36 17.07 -2.61 15.36
C SER A 36 15.58 -2.72 15.09
N GLU A 37 15.13 -3.92 14.80
CA GLU A 37 13.70 -4.24 14.86
C GLU A 37 13.17 -4.06 16.30
N ILE A 38 11.88 -3.74 16.44
CA ILE A 38 11.21 -3.66 17.73
C ILE A 38 10.79 -5.06 18.15
N ILE A 39 11.08 -5.44 19.39
CA ILE A 39 10.67 -6.75 19.93
C ILE A 39 9.73 -6.53 21.12
N ALA A 40 8.58 -7.21 21.13
CA ALA A 40 7.58 -7.11 22.20
C ALA A 40 6.86 -8.44 22.40
N GLN A 41 6.25 -8.60 23.57
CA GLN A 41 5.66 -9.87 24.00
C GLN A 41 4.12 -9.89 23.88
N HIS A 42 3.43 -8.82 24.27
CA HIS A 42 1.98 -8.84 24.50
C HIS A 42 1.16 -8.21 23.36
N GLY A 43 1.76 -7.32 22.59
CA GLY A 43 1.08 -6.70 21.49
C GLY A 43 2.01 -5.77 20.70
N MET A 44 1.65 -5.51 19.45
CA MET A 44 2.46 -4.68 18.56
C MET A 44 1.60 -3.96 17.54
N ALA A 45 2.04 -2.76 17.16
CA ALA A 45 1.49 -2.00 16.05
C ALA A 45 2.61 -1.38 15.22
N ALA A 46 2.42 -1.33 13.91
CA ALA A 46 3.29 -0.61 13.00
C ALA A 46 2.43 0.19 12.01
N THR A 47 2.59 1.51 11.99
CA THR A 47 1.80 2.42 11.16
C THR A 47 2.68 3.50 10.55
N SER A 48 2.16 4.23 9.57
CA SER A 48 2.85 5.34 8.89
C SER A 48 2.91 6.65 9.71
N HIS A 49 2.31 6.68 10.93
CA HIS A 49 2.31 7.86 11.79
C HIS A 49 2.49 7.47 13.27
N PRO A 50 3.43 8.08 14.04
CA PRO A 50 3.72 7.68 15.42
C PRO A 50 2.51 7.76 16.36
N LEU A 51 1.69 8.80 16.26
CA LEU A 51 0.49 8.94 17.10
C LEU A 51 -0.56 7.87 16.79
N ALA A 52 -0.68 7.44 15.53
CA ALA A 52 -1.58 6.32 15.19
C ALA A 52 -1.07 4.98 15.73
N THR A 53 0.25 4.77 15.74
CA THR A 53 0.86 3.61 16.42
C THR A 53 0.55 3.64 17.91
N GLN A 54 0.67 4.81 18.56
CA GLN A 54 0.34 4.96 19.98
C GLN A 54 -1.15 4.68 20.24
N VAL A 55 -2.06 5.19 19.39
CA VAL A 55 -3.50 4.89 19.47
C VAL A 55 -3.75 3.38 19.42
N ALA A 56 -3.12 2.65 18.50
CA ALA A 56 -3.26 1.21 18.43
C ALA A 56 -2.82 0.51 19.73
N LEU A 57 -1.66 0.91 20.29
CA LEU A 57 -1.15 0.35 21.55
C LEU A 57 -2.06 0.64 22.74
N ASP A 58 -2.63 1.84 22.81
CA ASP A 58 -3.55 2.21 23.90
C ASP A 58 -4.82 1.35 23.85
N ILE A 59 -5.35 1.08 22.65
CA ILE A 59 -6.49 0.17 22.46
C ILE A 59 -6.14 -1.26 22.84
N LEU A 60 -4.97 -1.78 22.43
CA LEU A 60 -4.51 -3.12 22.81
C LEU A 60 -4.36 -3.26 24.33
N LYS A 61 -3.75 -2.27 24.99
CA LYS A 61 -3.58 -2.22 26.46
C LYS A 61 -4.90 -2.11 27.21
N ALA A 62 -5.91 -1.49 26.59
CA ALA A 62 -7.27 -1.42 27.13
C ALA A 62 -8.06 -2.73 26.98
N GLY A 63 -7.44 -3.80 26.44
CA GLY A 63 -8.07 -5.11 26.23
C GLY A 63 -8.73 -5.29 24.86
N GLY A 64 -8.53 -4.35 23.94
CA GLY A 64 -9.00 -4.46 22.57
C GLY A 64 -8.30 -5.58 21.79
N SER A 65 -8.98 -6.08 20.76
CA SER A 65 -8.41 -7.02 19.82
C SER A 65 -7.43 -6.33 18.86
N ALA A 66 -6.65 -7.11 18.12
CA ALA A 66 -5.85 -6.59 17.02
C ALA A 66 -6.70 -5.81 15.99
N VAL A 67 -7.96 -6.22 15.77
CA VAL A 67 -8.91 -5.54 14.89
C VAL A 67 -9.37 -4.20 15.46
N ASP A 68 -9.71 -4.13 16.76
CA ASP A 68 -10.06 -2.85 17.41
C ASP A 68 -8.90 -1.84 17.29
N ALA A 69 -7.68 -2.31 17.54
CA ALA A 69 -6.48 -1.49 17.42
C ALA A 69 -6.24 -1.01 15.96
N ALA A 70 -6.46 -1.90 14.98
CA ALA A 70 -6.33 -1.57 13.58
C ALA A 70 -7.35 -0.51 13.14
N ILE A 71 -8.61 -0.64 13.54
CA ILE A 71 -9.67 0.35 13.24
C ILE A 71 -9.36 1.70 13.89
N ALA A 72 -8.98 1.71 15.17
CA ALA A 72 -8.65 2.94 15.89
C ALA A 72 -7.47 3.70 15.26
N ALA A 73 -6.39 2.97 14.93
CA ALA A 73 -5.24 3.55 14.24
C ALA A 73 -5.61 4.03 12.83
N ASN A 74 -6.44 3.27 12.11
CA ASN A 74 -6.87 3.62 10.76
C ASN A 74 -7.76 4.88 10.76
N ALA A 75 -8.66 5.03 11.74
CA ALA A 75 -9.44 6.24 11.94
C ALA A 75 -8.57 7.45 12.28
N ALA A 76 -7.56 7.27 13.13
CA ALA A 76 -6.58 8.31 13.46
C ALA A 76 -5.75 8.71 12.23
N LEU A 77 -5.30 7.75 11.42
CA LEU A 77 -4.57 8.00 10.17
C LEU A 77 -5.43 8.75 9.14
N GLY A 78 -6.75 8.51 9.08
CA GLY A 78 -7.64 9.28 8.22
C GLY A 78 -7.69 10.77 8.52
N LEU A 79 -7.36 11.15 9.77
CA LEU A 79 -7.15 12.54 10.18
C LEU A 79 -5.71 12.99 9.96
N MET A 80 -4.72 12.17 10.35
CA MET A 80 -3.31 12.55 10.48
C MET A 80 -2.54 12.47 9.15
N GLU A 81 -2.98 11.59 8.25
CA GLU A 81 -2.40 11.38 6.92
C GLU A 81 -3.49 11.46 5.83
N PRO A 82 -4.23 12.60 5.72
CA PRO A 82 -5.30 12.74 4.74
C PRO A 82 -4.79 12.78 3.30
N THR A 83 -3.47 12.87 3.11
CA THR A 83 -2.79 12.89 1.81
C THR A 83 -2.79 11.54 1.09
N GLY A 84 -3.30 10.49 1.69
CA GLY A 84 -3.43 9.16 1.07
C GLY A 84 -4.64 8.37 1.56
N ASN A 85 -5.35 8.87 2.58
CA ASN A 85 -6.28 8.11 3.39
C ASN A 85 -7.47 8.94 3.88
N GLY A 86 -8.53 8.28 4.35
CA GLY A 86 -9.69 8.90 4.99
C GLY A 86 -10.96 8.06 4.83
N ILE A 87 -12.00 8.38 5.61
CA ILE A 87 -13.28 7.64 5.60
C ILE A 87 -14.06 7.77 4.29
N GLY A 88 -13.63 8.65 3.39
CA GLY A 88 -14.13 8.73 2.02
C GLY A 88 -13.44 7.79 1.03
N GLY A 89 -12.57 6.90 1.50
CA GLY A 89 -11.79 5.93 0.73
C GLY A 89 -12.29 4.50 0.78
N ASP A 90 -11.45 3.60 0.27
CA ASP A 90 -11.66 2.14 0.27
C ASP A 90 -10.70 1.45 1.24
N LEU A 91 -11.08 0.23 1.68
CA LEU A 91 -10.30 -0.56 2.63
C LEU A 91 -10.23 -2.02 2.20
N PHE A 92 -9.04 -2.63 2.34
CA PHE A 92 -8.83 -4.08 2.27
C PHE A 92 -8.12 -4.57 3.52
N ALA A 93 -8.47 -5.79 3.97
CA ALA A 93 -7.84 -6.40 5.13
C ALA A 93 -7.62 -7.89 4.95
N ILE A 94 -6.56 -8.42 5.57
CA ILE A 94 -6.35 -9.84 5.86
C ILE A 94 -6.24 -9.98 7.38
N VAL A 95 -7.04 -10.86 7.96
CA VAL A 95 -7.07 -11.13 9.39
C VAL A 95 -6.69 -12.57 9.65
N TRP A 96 -5.68 -12.79 10.47
CA TRP A 96 -5.41 -14.08 11.09
C TRP A 96 -6.15 -14.18 12.42
N SER A 97 -7.06 -15.14 12.51
CA SER A 97 -7.72 -15.53 13.77
C SER A 97 -6.92 -16.65 14.44
N ALA A 98 -6.36 -16.39 15.61
CA ALA A 98 -5.62 -17.39 16.36
C ALA A 98 -6.53 -18.50 16.90
N ALA A 99 -7.79 -18.17 17.21
CA ALA A 99 -8.80 -19.13 17.67
C ALA A 99 -9.18 -20.12 16.57
N ASP A 100 -9.43 -19.61 15.35
CA ASP A 100 -9.87 -20.42 14.22
C ASP A 100 -8.69 -21.02 13.43
N LYS A 101 -7.46 -20.54 13.68
CA LYS A 101 -6.25 -20.86 12.91
C LYS A 101 -6.45 -20.64 11.41
N LYS A 102 -7.09 -19.54 11.07
CA LYS A 102 -7.50 -19.24 9.67
C LYS A 102 -7.23 -17.79 9.30
N LEU A 103 -6.82 -17.59 8.04
CA LEU A 103 -6.83 -16.28 7.38
C LEU A 103 -8.19 -16.01 6.76
N THR A 104 -8.65 -14.77 6.87
CA THR A 104 -9.87 -14.29 6.24
C THR A 104 -9.58 -12.93 5.61
N GLY A 105 -10.06 -12.71 4.39
CA GLY A 105 -9.90 -11.45 3.67
C GLY A 105 -11.19 -10.63 3.66
N LEU A 106 -11.06 -9.30 3.65
CA LEU A 106 -12.17 -8.37 3.46
C LEU A 106 -11.86 -7.42 2.32
N ASN A 107 -12.78 -7.35 1.35
CA ASN A 107 -12.81 -6.37 0.28
C ASN A 107 -13.90 -5.34 0.59
N ALA A 108 -13.51 -4.19 1.09
CA ALA A 108 -14.38 -3.05 1.34
C ALA A 108 -14.09 -1.93 0.33
N SER A 109 -14.11 -2.27 -0.96
CA SER A 109 -14.04 -1.29 -2.04
C SER A 109 -15.42 -0.93 -2.56
N GLY A 110 -15.60 0.34 -2.87
CA GLY A 110 -16.88 0.85 -3.33
C GLY A 110 -17.12 0.71 -4.83
N ARG A 111 -18.37 0.86 -5.21
CA ARG A 111 -18.84 0.71 -6.59
C ARG A 111 -19.02 2.07 -7.25
N SER A 112 -18.94 2.11 -8.57
CA SER A 112 -19.32 3.28 -9.38
C SER A 112 -20.81 3.61 -9.20
N PRO A 113 -21.20 4.89 -9.40
CA PRO A 113 -22.60 5.30 -9.30
C PRO A 113 -23.51 4.53 -10.24
N LEU A 114 -24.65 4.04 -9.74
CA LEU A 114 -25.67 3.34 -10.55
C LEU A 114 -26.33 4.26 -11.57
N GLY A 115 -26.45 5.55 -11.25
CA GLY A 115 -27.08 6.55 -12.11
C GLY A 115 -26.19 7.14 -13.20
N LEU A 116 -24.92 6.74 -13.31
CA LEU A 116 -24.02 7.23 -14.36
C LEU A 116 -23.82 6.15 -15.43
N SER A 117 -24.52 6.26 -16.56
CA SER A 117 -24.30 5.36 -17.69
C SER A 117 -22.96 5.64 -18.38
N ARG A 118 -22.44 4.65 -19.12
CA ARG A 118 -21.23 4.82 -19.91
C ARG A 118 -21.35 5.92 -20.96
N GLU A 119 -22.51 6.00 -21.61
CA GLU A 119 -22.84 7.01 -22.63
C GLU A 119 -22.82 8.41 -22.00
N GLN A 120 -23.44 8.58 -20.83
CA GLN A 120 -23.45 9.85 -20.11
C GLN A 120 -22.02 10.23 -19.67
N LEU A 121 -21.26 9.29 -19.13
CA LEU A 121 -19.86 9.52 -18.76
C LEU A 121 -19.04 9.99 -19.96
N MET A 122 -19.15 9.32 -21.11
CA MET A 122 -18.45 9.73 -22.33
C MET A 122 -18.90 11.11 -22.83
N ALA A 123 -20.19 11.44 -22.72
CA ALA A 123 -20.69 12.75 -23.08
C ALA A 123 -20.12 13.85 -22.19
N ASP A 124 -20.00 13.61 -20.89
CA ASP A 124 -19.44 14.56 -19.94
C ASP A 124 -17.93 14.73 -20.11
N LEU A 125 -17.20 13.64 -20.39
CA LEU A 125 -15.79 13.71 -20.73
C LEU A 125 -15.54 14.51 -22.00
N LYS A 126 -16.37 14.34 -23.01
CA LYS A 126 -16.31 15.13 -24.25
C LYS A 126 -16.52 16.63 -23.99
N LYS A 127 -17.47 17.00 -23.11
CA LYS A 127 -17.65 18.41 -22.69
C LYS A 127 -16.42 18.97 -21.99
N LEU A 128 -15.68 18.13 -21.25
CA LEU A 128 -14.43 18.49 -20.58
C LEU A 128 -13.19 18.45 -21.50
N GLY A 129 -13.34 18.03 -22.77
CA GLY A 129 -12.23 17.84 -23.71
C GLY A 129 -11.27 16.71 -23.28
N ARG A 130 -11.81 15.63 -22.66
CA ARG A 130 -11.03 14.50 -22.13
C ARG A 130 -11.45 13.19 -22.78
N GLU A 131 -10.49 12.27 -22.87
CA GLU A 131 -10.70 10.89 -23.36
C GLU A 131 -10.75 9.86 -22.22
N THR A 132 -10.24 10.23 -21.03
CA THR A 132 -10.17 9.38 -19.83
C THR A 132 -10.85 10.05 -18.65
N ILE A 133 -11.24 9.27 -17.65
CA ILE A 133 -11.83 9.79 -16.40
C ILE A 133 -10.78 10.62 -15.68
N PRO A 134 -11.12 11.87 -15.29
CA PRO A 134 -10.14 12.75 -14.66
C PRO A 134 -9.77 12.25 -13.26
N MET A 135 -8.53 12.51 -12.84
CA MET A 135 -8.03 12.21 -11.50
C MET A 135 -8.82 12.92 -10.40
N ARG A 136 -9.37 14.10 -10.66
CA ARG A 136 -10.03 14.95 -9.65
C ARG A 136 -11.37 15.47 -10.15
N GLY A 137 -12.22 15.89 -9.18
CA GLY A 137 -13.58 16.35 -9.43
C GLY A 137 -14.63 15.30 -9.07
N LEU A 138 -15.82 15.42 -9.63
CA LEU A 138 -16.98 14.59 -9.25
C LEU A 138 -17.03 13.24 -9.99
N LEU A 139 -16.47 13.16 -11.21
CA LEU A 139 -16.59 11.96 -12.07
C LEU A 139 -15.82 10.73 -11.56
N PRO A 140 -14.61 10.84 -10.93
CA PRO A 140 -13.87 9.67 -10.48
C PRO A 140 -14.35 9.11 -9.13
N ILE A 141 -15.38 9.69 -8.51
CA ILE A 141 -15.82 9.29 -7.19
C ILE A 141 -16.64 7.99 -7.29
N SER A 142 -16.25 6.97 -6.51
CA SER A 142 -17.06 5.79 -6.21
C SER A 142 -17.53 5.83 -4.76
N VAL A 143 -18.46 4.94 -4.40
CA VAL A 143 -18.97 4.86 -3.02
C VAL A 143 -17.83 4.59 -2.05
N PRO A 144 -17.65 5.37 -0.98
CA PRO A 144 -16.64 5.07 0.05
C PRO A 144 -16.95 3.75 0.75
N GLY A 145 -15.99 2.81 0.78
CA GLY A 145 -16.19 1.53 1.42
C GLY A 145 -15.54 1.38 2.81
N ALA A 146 -14.60 2.25 3.17
CA ALA A 146 -13.79 2.11 4.37
C ALA A 146 -14.59 2.01 5.67
N VAL A 147 -15.64 2.81 5.83
CA VAL A 147 -16.51 2.79 7.03
C VAL A 147 -17.24 1.45 7.15
N ASP A 148 -17.79 0.94 6.05
CA ASP A 148 -18.42 -0.39 6.05
C ASP A 148 -17.42 -1.49 6.44
N GLY A 149 -16.21 -1.41 5.90
CA GLY A 149 -15.13 -2.33 6.26
C GLY A 149 -14.78 -2.31 7.77
N TRP A 150 -14.79 -1.14 8.42
CA TRP A 150 -14.58 -1.06 9.86
C TRP A 150 -15.66 -1.80 10.64
N PHE A 151 -16.93 -1.59 10.29
CA PHE A 151 -18.06 -2.23 11.00
C PHE A 151 -18.11 -3.73 10.71
N GLU A 152 -17.80 -4.19 9.50
CA GLU A 152 -17.69 -5.62 9.17
C GLU A 152 -16.56 -6.31 9.96
N LEU A 153 -15.38 -5.71 10.02
CA LEU A 153 -14.25 -6.21 10.80
C LEU A 153 -14.58 -6.26 12.30
N HIS A 154 -15.18 -5.17 12.82
CA HIS A 154 -15.54 -5.05 14.23
C HIS A 154 -16.63 -6.05 14.62
N ALA A 155 -17.67 -6.23 13.82
CA ALA A 155 -18.74 -7.18 14.08
C ALA A 155 -18.23 -8.62 14.23
N LYS A 156 -17.16 -8.97 13.50
CA LYS A 156 -16.61 -10.33 13.49
C LYS A 156 -15.50 -10.55 14.52
N TYR A 157 -14.67 -9.53 14.78
CA TYR A 157 -13.44 -9.68 15.56
C TYR A 157 -13.25 -8.63 16.65
N GLY A 158 -14.13 -7.62 16.74
CA GLY A 158 -14.07 -6.58 17.76
C GLY A 158 -14.34 -7.10 19.17
N ARG A 159 -13.77 -6.45 20.17
CA ARG A 159 -13.98 -6.72 21.61
C ARG A 159 -14.46 -5.50 22.36
N LEU A 160 -13.96 -4.31 22.01
CA LEU A 160 -14.35 -3.05 22.65
C LEU A 160 -15.51 -2.40 21.91
N PRO A 161 -16.37 -1.62 22.59
CA PRO A 161 -17.40 -0.85 21.91
C PRO A 161 -16.79 0.10 20.87
N MET A 162 -17.48 0.32 19.74
CA MET A 162 -17.00 1.19 18.67
C MET A 162 -16.77 2.64 19.15
N GLN A 163 -17.53 3.09 20.17
CA GLN A 163 -17.31 4.37 20.84
C GLN A 163 -15.90 4.45 21.45
N THR A 164 -15.43 3.38 22.09
CA THR A 164 -14.08 3.31 22.66
C THR A 164 -13.02 3.26 21.55
N VAL A 165 -13.27 2.51 20.49
CA VAL A 165 -12.36 2.34 19.37
C VAL A 165 -12.15 3.66 18.62
N LEU A 166 -13.20 4.45 18.39
CA LEU A 166 -13.13 5.72 17.65
C LEU A 166 -12.76 6.93 18.53
N ALA A 167 -12.86 6.83 19.87
CA ALA A 167 -12.62 7.94 20.78
C ALA A 167 -11.26 8.64 20.59
N PRO A 168 -10.12 7.96 20.37
CA PRO A 168 -8.84 8.62 20.14
C PRO A 168 -8.84 9.50 18.89
N ALA A 169 -9.38 9.01 17.77
CA ALA A 169 -9.47 9.78 16.53
C ALA A 169 -10.37 11.01 16.68
N ILE A 170 -11.52 10.85 17.36
CA ILE A 170 -12.45 11.96 17.67
C ILE A 170 -11.73 13.01 18.52
N ARG A 171 -11.01 12.60 19.56
CA ARG A 171 -10.24 13.51 20.42
C ARG A 171 -9.21 14.30 19.64
N TYR A 172 -8.35 13.63 18.85
CA TYR A 172 -7.35 14.31 18.03
C TYR A 172 -7.97 15.24 16.97
N ALA A 173 -9.10 14.89 16.41
CA ALA A 173 -9.81 15.77 15.47
C ALA A 173 -10.32 17.05 16.12
N ARG A 174 -10.75 17.00 17.41
CA ARG A 174 -11.21 18.17 18.19
C ARG A 174 -10.07 18.98 18.79
N GLU A 175 -9.14 18.32 19.46
CA GLU A 175 -8.06 18.96 20.21
C GLU A 175 -6.90 19.36 19.30
N GLY A 176 -6.68 18.60 18.23
CA GLY A 176 -5.62 18.75 17.25
C GLY A 176 -4.46 17.79 17.46
N PHE A 177 -3.63 17.69 16.44
CA PHE A 177 -2.39 16.92 16.43
C PHE A 177 -1.28 17.68 15.68
N PRO A 178 0.00 17.49 16.00
CA PRO A 178 1.11 18.10 15.29
C PRO A 178 1.29 17.43 13.92
N VAL A 179 1.34 18.23 12.85
CA VAL A 179 1.59 17.76 11.48
C VAL A 179 3.05 17.33 11.35
N THR A 180 3.28 16.12 10.82
CA THR A 180 4.62 15.57 10.61
C THR A 180 5.25 16.05 9.30
N GLN A 181 6.56 15.82 9.13
CA GLN A 181 7.37 16.41 8.07
C GLN A 181 6.89 16.03 6.66
N LEU A 182 6.80 14.75 6.36
CA LEU A 182 6.39 14.30 5.01
C LEU A 182 4.92 14.59 4.74
N ILE A 183 4.07 14.47 5.76
CA ILE A 183 2.65 14.82 5.63
C ILE A 183 2.48 16.29 5.31
N GLY A 184 3.18 17.19 6.00
CA GLY A 184 3.17 18.63 5.69
C GLY A 184 3.59 18.94 4.25
N TYR A 185 4.60 18.25 3.75
CA TYR A 185 5.05 18.38 2.36
C TYR A 185 3.96 17.99 1.34
N TYR A 186 3.38 16.78 1.47
CA TYR A 186 2.34 16.31 0.55
C TYR A 186 1.02 17.08 0.70
N TRP A 187 0.71 17.54 1.91
CA TRP A 187 -0.45 18.40 2.15
C TRP A 187 -0.35 19.71 1.36
N GLY A 188 0.82 20.33 1.37
CA GLY A 188 1.09 21.54 0.58
C GLY A 188 0.87 21.34 -0.92
N ILE A 189 1.21 20.17 -1.47
CA ILE A 189 0.95 19.82 -2.86
C ILE A 189 -0.56 19.73 -3.10
N SER A 190 -1.30 19.02 -2.25
CA SER A 190 -2.75 18.81 -2.37
C SER A 190 -3.52 20.13 -2.31
N VAL A 191 -3.14 21.04 -1.42
CA VAL A 191 -3.77 22.38 -1.31
C VAL A 191 -3.48 23.23 -2.57
N ARG A 192 -2.26 23.21 -3.10
CA ARG A 192 -1.95 23.91 -4.37
C ARG A 192 -2.81 23.38 -5.53
N ASN A 193 -2.97 22.08 -5.62
CA ASN A 193 -3.80 21.44 -6.63
C ASN A 193 -5.26 21.85 -6.50
N ALA A 194 -5.83 21.81 -5.29
CA ALA A 194 -7.22 22.18 -5.04
C ALA A 194 -7.52 23.66 -5.40
N ARG A 195 -6.55 24.56 -5.17
CA ARG A 195 -6.68 25.97 -5.59
C ARG A 195 -6.69 26.13 -7.11
N ALA A 196 -5.92 25.31 -7.83
CA ALA A 196 -5.91 25.35 -9.28
C ALA A 196 -7.20 24.82 -9.88
N ASP A 197 -7.76 23.76 -9.29
CA ASP A 197 -8.94 23.06 -9.79
C ASP A 197 -10.26 23.81 -9.59
N LYS A 198 -10.40 24.54 -8.48
CA LYS A 198 -11.63 25.30 -8.10
C LYS A 198 -12.90 24.44 -8.08
N PHE A 199 -12.81 23.21 -7.61
CA PHE A 199 -13.98 22.34 -7.47
C PHE A 199 -14.95 22.82 -6.38
N PRO A 200 -16.24 22.43 -6.46
CA PRO A 200 -17.21 22.75 -5.44
C PRO A 200 -16.90 22.03 -4.11
N GLY A 201 -17.38 22.60 -3.02
CA GLY A 201 -17.28 22.00 -1.68
C GLY A 201 -16.29 22.73 -0.76
N ALA A 202 -16.03 22.14 0.39
CA ALA A 202 -15.31 22.74 1.51
C ALA A 202 -13.85 22.27 1.63
N PHE A 203 -13.20 21.85 0.53
CA PHE A 203 -11.84 21.30 0.62
C PHE A 203 -10.85 22.29 1.25
N LEU A 204 -10.83 23.53 0.77
CA LEU A 204 -9.90 24.54 1.29
C LEU A 204 -10.27 24.98 2.71
N ASP A 205 -11.56 25.07 3.03
CA ASP A 205 -12.03 25.42 4.39
C ASP A 205 -11.56 24.38 5.41
N VAL A 206 -11.58 23.10 5.05
CA VAL A 206 -11.16 21.99 5.93
C VAL A 206 -9.65 21.83 5.96
N PHE A 207 -8.99 21.75 4.79
CA PHE A 207 -7.59 21.34 4.68
C PHE A 207 -6.59 22.50 4.49
N ALA A 208 -7.08 23.73 4.38
CA ALA A 208 -6.26 24.94 4.32
C ALA A 208 -6.81 26.07 5.23
N PRO A 209 -7.00 25.81 6.55
CA PRO A 209 -7.55 26.81 7.46
C PRO A 209 -6.71 28.09 7.44
N GLY A 210 -7.38 29.24 7.37
CA GLY A 210 -6.70 30.52 7.18
C GLY A 210 -6.00 30.69 5.84
N ASP A 211 -6.48 29.98 4.83
CA ASP A 211 -5.95 29.96 3.45
C ASP A 211 -4.48 29.49 3.36
N ARG A 212 -4.07 28.57 4.22
CA ARG A 212 -2.72 27.98 4.22
C ARG A 212 -2.76 26.49 4.49
N ALA A 213 -1.94 25.72 3.75
CA ALA A 213 -1.68 24.33 4.11
C ALA A 213 -1.00 24.26 5.49
N PRO A 214 -1.42 23.35 6.38
CA PRO A 214 -0.73 23.14 7.64
C PRO A 214 0.75 22.77 7.40
N ALA A 215 1.65 23.48 8.07
CA ALA A 215 3.09 23.23 8.01
C ALA A 215 3.51 22.20 9.06
N GLU A 216 4.68 21.57 8.86
CA GLU A 216 5.33 20.72 9.86
C GLU A 216 5.33 21.38 11.25
N GLY A 217 5.00 20.61 12.28
CA GLY A 217 4.94 21.03 13.67
C GLY A 217 3.72 21.86 14.06
N THR A 218 2.89 22.31 13.10
CA THR A 218 1.67 23.06 13.44
C THR A 218 0.56 22.11 13.94
N ILE A 219 -0.28 22.62 14.86
CA ILE A 219 -1.42 21.86 15.36
C ILE A 219 -2.59 22.01 14.38
N PHE A 220 -2.98 20.89 13.75
CA PHE A 220 -4.14 20.84 12.89
C PHE A 220 -5.36 20.25 13.60
N LYS A 221 -6.54 20.84 13.37
CA LYS A 221 -7.83 20.38 13.89
C LYS A 221 -8.83 20.19 12.76
N ASN A 222 -9.73 19.23 12.93
CA ASN A 222 -10.83 18.99 12.00
C ASN A 222 -12.12 18.68 12.75
N PRO A 223 -12.81 19.73 13.28
CA PRO A 223 -14.04 19.55 14.06
C PRO A 223 -15.15 18.84 13.28
N ALA A 224 -15.26 19.11 11.97
CA ALA A 224 -16.27 18.48 11.12
C ALA A 224 -16.07 16.96 11.01
N LEU A 225 -14.80 16.50 10.91
CA LEU A 225 -14.49 15.06 10.94
C LEU A 225 -14.77 14.48 12.34
N ALA A 226 -14.47 15.22 13.41
CA ALA A 226 -14.78 14.78 14.77
C ALA A 226 -16.28 14.52 14.95
N ASP A 227 -17.13 15.42 14.44
CA ASP A 227 -18.59 15.27 14.52
C ASP A 227 -19.08 14.10 13.66
N THR A 228 -18.50 13.90 12.47
CA THR A 228 -18.79 12.73 11.63
C THR A 228 -18.42 11.42 12.33
N LEU A 229 -17.20 11.32 12.88
CA LEU A 229 -16.77 10.13 13.63
C LEU A 229 -17.59 9.89 14.91
N THR A 230 -18.04 10.96 15.59
CA THR A 230 -18.93 10.84 16.76
C THR A 230 -20.26 10.21 16.37
N ARG A 231 -20.87 10.66 15.26
CA ARG A 231 -22.12 10.04 14.74
C ARG A 231 -21.93 8.57 14.39
N LEU A 232 -20.79 8.21 13.79
CA LEU A 232 -20.46 6.82 13.50
C LEU A 232 -20.31 5.99 14.79
N ALA A 233 -19.66 6.53 15.79
CA ALA A 233 -19.49 5.89 17.09
C ALA A 233 -20.82 5.64 17.80
N GLU A 234 -21.76 6.61 17.77
CA GLU A 234 -23.03 6.58 18.46
C GLU A 234 -24.13 5.81 17.72
N SER A 235 -24.20 5.99 16.38
CA SER A 235 -25.31 5.51 15.56
C SER A 235 -24.91 4.37 14.60
N GLY A 236 -23.66 3.97 14.58
CA GLY A 236 -23.17 2.86 13.81
C GLY A 236 -23.06 3.11 12.29
N ARG A 237 -22.85 2.04 11.55
CA ARG A 237 -22.68 2.02 10.09
C ARG A 237 -23.77 2.79 9.32
N ASP A 238 -25.01 2.61 9.72
CA ASP A 238 -26.14 3.17 8.99
C ASP A 238 -26.21 4.69 9.04
N ALA A 239 -25.56 5.35 10.01
CA ALA A 239 -25.38 6.80 10.00
C ALA A 239 -24.68 7.30 8.73
N PHE A 240 -23.70 6.51 8.20
CA PHE A 240 -22.97 6.86 6.99
C PHE A 240 -23.73 6.47 5.70
N TYR A 241 -24.30 5.26 5.65
CA TYR A 241 -24.81 4.70 4.41
C TYR A 241 -26.32 4.92 4.19
N ARG A 242 -27.10 5.16 5.25
CA ARG A 242 -28.55 5.32 5.18
C ARG A 242 -29.09 6.57 5.89
N GLY A 243 -28.29 7.14 6.76
CA GLY A 243 -28.66 8.28 7.60
C GLY A 243 -28.29 9.64 7.00
N GLU A 244 -28.18 10.64 7.90
CA GLU A 244 -27.94 12.04 7.57
C GLU A 244 -26.69 12.27 6.72
N ILE A 245 -25.62 11.48 6.93
CA ILE A 245 -24.39 11.64 6.14
C ILE A 245 -24.66 11.35 4.66
N ALA A 246 -25.36 10.25 4.36
CA ALA A 246 -25.76 9.92 2.99
C ALA A 246 -26.71 10.97 2.39
N ASP A 247 -27.66 11.50 3.18
CA ASP A 247 -28.57 12.56 2.75
C ASP A 247 -27.83 13.83 2.33
N ARG A 248 -26.84 14.25 3.14
CA ARG A 248 -26.02 15.44 2.84
C ARG A 248 -25.15 15.24 1.61
N ILE A 249 -24.59 14.05 1.43
CA ILE A 249 -23.77 13.73 0.25
C ILE A 249 -24.66 13.74 -1.00
N ASP A 250 -25.82 13.10 -0.97
CA ASP A 250 -26.76 13.07 -2.10
C ASP A 250 -27.20 14.48 -2.50
N ALA A 251 -27.62 15.30 -1.55
CA ALA A 251 -28.02 16.68 -1.81
C ALA A 251 -26.88 17.51 -2.43
N PHE A 252 -25.65 17.36 -1.92
CA PHE A 252 -24.48 18.04 -2.47
C PHE A 252 -24.16 17.58 -3.89
N MET A 253 -24.19 16.27 -4.14
CA MET A 253 -23.92 15.71 -5.47
C MET A 253 -24.96 16.18 -6.50
N GLN A 254 -26.24 16.19 -6.12
CA GLN A 254 -27.31 16.70 -7.00
C GLN A 254 -27.11 18.19 -7.32
N ALA A 255 -26.81 19.01 -6.34
CA ALA A 255 -26.62 20.44 -6.52
C ALA A 255 -25.41 20.80 -7.38
N ASN A 256 -24.40 19.93 -7.47
CA ASN A 256 -23.14 20.19 -8.15
C ASN A 256 -22.90 19.31 -9.40
N GLY A 257 -23.91 18.53 -9.82
CA GLY A 257 -23.81 17.68 -11.02
C GLY A 257 -22.99 16.39 -10.81
N GLY A 258 -22.80 15.94 -9.57
CA GLY A 258 -22.23 14.63 -9.25
C GLY A 258 -23.27 13.52 -9.38
N TYR A 259 -22.80 12.28 -9.45
CA TYR A 259 -23.64 11.11 -9.77
C TYR A 259 -23.94 10.19 -8.59
N LEU A 260 -23.19 10.27 -7.48
CA LEU A 260 -23.52 9.48 -6.29
C LEU A 260 -24.87 9.91 -5.69
N ARG A 261 -25.67 8.93 -5.31
CA ARG A 261 -27.00 9.10 -4.70
C ARG A 261 -27.07 8.29 -3.40
N LYS A 262 -27.99 8.65 -2.51
CA LYS A 262 -28.26 7.87 -1.29
C LYS A 262 -28.51 6.39 -1.58
N ALA A 263 -29.11 6.05 -2.72
CA ALA A 263 -29.32 4.67 -3.16
C ALA A 263 -28.02 3.89 -3.35
N ASP A 264 -26.96 4.53 -3.89
CA ASP A 264 -25.65 3.92 -4.05
C ASP A 264 -25.03 3.58 -2.69
N PHE A 265 -25.16 4.50 -1.72
CA PHE A 265 -24.70 4.28 -0.35
C PHE A 265 -25.48 3.17 0.36
N SER A 266 -26.81 3.22 0.33
CA SER A 266 -27.67 2.25 1.01
C SER A 266 -27.53 0.83 0.47
N GLY A 267 -27.16 0.69 -0.79
CA GLY A 267 -26.87 -0.59 -1.44
C GLY A 267 -25.45 -1.11 -1.27
N HIS A 268 -24.55 -0.30 -0.67
CA HIS A 268 -23.15 -0.72 -0.49
C HIS A 268 -22.99 -1.81 0.58
N THR A 269 -22.17 -2.82 0.26
CA THR A 269 -21.72 -3.87 1.18
C THR A 269 -20.29 -4.28 0.86
N SER A 270 -19.49 -4.50 1.89
CA SER A 270 -18.20 -5.17 1.78
C SER A 270 -18.36 -6.66 1.49
N THR A 271 -17.33 -7.28 0.96
CA THR A 271 -17.34 -8.71 0.62
C THR A 271 -16.23 -9.44 1.36
N TRP A 272 -16.59 -10.45 2.16
CA TRP A 272 -15.62 -11.38 2.73
C TRP A 272 -15.10 -12.29 1.62
N VAL A 273 -13.77 -12.43 1.53
CA VAL A 273 -13.09 -13.20 0.49
C VAL A 273 -12.08 -14.16 1.11
N GLU A 274 -11.82 -15.28 0.44
CA GLU A 274 -10.70 -16.14 0.80
C GLU A 274 -9.41 -15.56 0.20
N PRO A 275 -8.37 -15.26 1.01
CA PRO A 275 -7.08 -14.87 0.49
C PRO A 275 -6.48 -15.98 -0.39
N VAL A 276 -5.75 -15.60 -1.42
CA VAL A 276 -5.07 -16.53 -2.33
C VAL A 276 -3.58 -16.54 -2.09
N SER A 277 -2.91 -17.66 -2.30
CA SER A 277 -1.49 -17.79 -1.99
C SER A 277 -0.68 -18.52 -3.05
N VAL A 278 0.62 -18.33 -2.99
CA VAL A 278 1.64 -19.18 -3.60
C VAL A 278 2.66 -19.58 -2.54
N ASN A 279 3.20 -20.79 -2.66
CA ASN A 279 4.35 -21.19 -1.87
C ASN A 279 5.61 -20.59 -2.52
N TYR A 280 6.42 -19.90 -1.72
CA TYR A 280 7.73 -19.38 -2.11
C TYR A 280 8.78 -19.89 -1.12
N ARG A 281 9.57 -20.86 -1.54
CA ARG A 281 10.67 -21.47 -0.73
C ARG A 281 10.23 -21.94 0.67
N GLY A 282 9.04 -22.56 0.77
CA GLY A 282 8.49 -23.08 2.03
C GLY A 282 7.69 -22.06 2.85
N TYR A 283 7.43 -20.88 2.31
CA TYR A 283 6.55 -19.86 2.90
C TYR A 283 5.32 -19.67 2.02
N ASP A 284 4.12 -19.71 2.61
CA ASP A 284 2.87 -19.45 1.89
C ASP A 284 2.57 -17.95 1.96
N VAL A 285 2.77 -17.26 0.84
CA VAL A 285 2.55 -15.81 0.72
C VAL A 285 1.13 -15.57 0.24
N TYR A 286 0.35 -14.84 1.03
CA TYR A 286 -1.06 -14.57 0.80
C TYR A 286 -1.30 -13.12 0.40
N GLU A 287 -2.18 -12.94 -0.58
CA GLU A 287 -2.72 -11.68 -1.05
C GLU A 287 -4.24 -11.78 -1.22
N LEU A 288 -4.93 -10.64 -1.42
CA LEU A 288 -6.34 -10.68 -1.79
C LEU A 288 -6.51 -10.91 -3.31
N PRO A 289 -7.58 -11.64 -3.70
CA PRO A 289 -7.92 -11.79 -5.12
C PRO A 289 -8.33 -10.44 -5.75
N PRO A 290 -8.44 -10.34 -7.08
CA PRO A 290 -9.00 -9.17 -7.76
C PRO A 290 -10.41 -8.81 -7.22
N ASN A 291 -10.81 -7.57 -7.29
CA ASN A 291 -10.31 -6.40 -8.06
C ASN A 291 -9.00 -5.74 -7.57
N SER A 292 -8.28 -6.32 -6.59
CA SER A 292 -6.98 -5.85 -6.15
C SER A 292 -5.85 -6.32 -7.09
N GLN A 293 -4.63 -5.79 -6.89
CA GLN A 293 -3.45 -6.19 -7.66
C GLN A 293 -2.52 -7.19 -6.94
N GLY A 294 -2.90 -7.72 -5.79
CA GLY A 294 -2.03 -8.57 -4.95
C GLY A 294 -1.46 -9.79 -5.68
N ILE A 295 -2.27 -10.42 -6.53
CA ILE A 295 -1.81 -11.59 -7.28
C ILE A 295 -0.65 -11.29 -8.26
N ALA A 296 -0.35 -10.03 -8.60
CA ALA A 296 0.84 -9.69 -9.38
C ALA A 296 2.14 -9.98 -8.60
N ALA A 297 2.15 -9.70 -7.29
CA ALA A 297 3.28 -10.09 -6.44
C ALA A 297 3.45 -11.61 -6.39
N LEU A 298 2.35 -12.35 -6.28
CA LEU A 298 2.37 -13.82 -6.28
C LEU A 298 2.88 -14.39 -7.61
N GLN A 299 2.49 -13.81 -8.76
CA GLN A 299 3.01 -14.21 -10.07
C GLN A 299 4.52 -13.94 -10.18
N MET A 300 4.99 -12.77 -9.73
CA MET A 300 6.42 -12.45 -9.70
C MET A 300 7.20 -13.44 -8.84
N LEU A 301 6.73 -13.78 -7.64
CA LEU A 301 7.36 -14.77 -6.76
C LEU A 301 7.44 -16.16 -7.42
N ASN A 302 6.37 -16.62 -8.10
CA ASN A 302 6.36 -17.87 -8.84
C ASN A 302 7.39 -17.89 -9.99
N ILE A 303 7.59 -16.77 -10.68
CA ILE A 303 8.62 -16.64 -11.72
C ILE A 303 10.01 -16.70 -11.09
N LEU A 304 10.23 -15.99 -9.98
CA LEU A 304 11.54 -15.83 -9.34
C LEU A 304 12.00 -17.07 -8.57
N GLU A 305 11.09 -17.92 -8.11
CA GLU A 305 11.42 -19.10 -7.29
C GLU A 305 12.44 -20.05 -7.93
N ALA A 306 12.49 -20.10 -9.26
CA ALA A 306 13.41 -20.97 -9.98
C ALA A 306 14.86 -20.45 -10.06
N TYR A 307 15.11 -19.22 -9.64
CA TYR A 307 16.44 -18.62 -9.66
C TYR A 307 17.06 -18.62 -8.26
N ASP A 308 18.35 -18.86 -8.14
CA ASP A 308 19.08 -18.75 -6.88
C ASP A 308 19.48 -17.27 -6.63
N LEU A 309 18.49 -16.47 -6.19
CA LEU A 309 18.73 -15.05 -5.89
C LEU A 309 19.74 -14.88 -4.76
N LYS A 310 19.79 -15.83 -3.81
CA LYS A 310 20.75 -15.82 -2.71
C LYS A 310 22.18 -15.87 -3.22
N ALA A 311 22.50 -16.76 -4.14
CA ALA A 311 23.81 -16.88 -4.76
C ALA A 311 24.18 -15.67 -5.64
N MET A 312 23.18 -15.02 -6.26
CA MET A 312 23.41 -13.80 -7.05
C MET A 312 23.75 -12.59 -6.16
N GLY A 313 23.26 -12.57 -4.93
CA GLY A 313 23.51 -11.49 -3.97
C GLY A 313 22.50 -10.35 -4.04
N TYR A 314 22.27 -9.72 -2.88
CA TYR A 314 21.39 -8.58 -2.72
C TYR A 314 21.82 -7.41 -3.61
N ASN A 315 20.87 -6.85 -4.33
CA ASN A 315 21.06 -5.73 -5.26
C ASN A 315 22.14 -5.97 -6.34
N SER A 316 22.50 -7.23 -6.66
CA SER A 316 23.32 -7.51 -7.83
C SER A 316 22.58 -7.16 -9.13
N PRO A 317 23.30 -6.81 -10.21
CA PRO A 317 22.64 -6.49 -11.48
C PRO A 317 21.87 -7.68 -12.06
N GLU A 318 22.28 -8.92 -11.75
CA GLU A 318 21.61 -10.16 -12.14
C GLU A 318 20.26 -10.31 -11.42
N ALA A 319 20.25 -10.21 -10.10
CA ALA A 319 19.04 -10.32 -9.29
C ALA A 319 18.04 -9.21 -9.61
N LEU A 320 18.52 -7.97 -9.71
CA LEU A 320 17.67 -6.83 -10.09
C LEU A 320 17.06 -6.99 -11.48
N HIS A 321 17.85 -7.43 -12.48
CA HIS A 321 17.33 -7.68 -13.82
C HIS A 321 16.19 -8.71 -13.81
N LEU A 322 16.36 -9.85 -13.14
CA LEU A 322 15.33 -10.89 -13.06
C LEU A 322 14.06 -10.40 -12.36
N MET A 323 14.20 -9.66 -11.27
CA MET A 323 13.05 -9.09 -10.55
C MET A 323 12.29 -8.09 -11.41
N ILE A 324 13.00 -7.22 -12.16
CA ILE A 324 12.40 -6.23 -13.06
C ILE A 324 11.68 -6.91 -14.22
N GLU A 325 12.30 -7.92 -14.85
CA GLU A 325 11.66 -8.65 -15.95
C GLU A 325 10.45 -9.47 -15.48
N ALA A 326 10.52 -10.11 -14.30
CA ALA A 326 9.38 -10.78 -13.69
C ALA A 326 8.22 -9.79 -13.42
N LYS A 327 8.54 -8.57 -12.97
CA LYS A 327 7.56 -7.49 -12.81
C LYS A 327 6.90 -7.13 -14.14
N LYS A 328 7.67 -6.91 -15.19
CA LYS A 328 7.11 -6.56 -16.51
C LYS A 328 6.11 -7.63 -16.96
N LEU A 329 6.48 -8.91 -16.86
CA LEU A 329 5.60 -10.03 -17.23
C LEU A 329 4.30 -10.07 -16.43
N ALA A 330 4.38 -9.96 -15.09
CA ALA A 330 3.22 -10.00 -14.21
C ALA A 330 2.29 -8.79 -14.42
N PHE A 331 2.86 -7.65 -14.76
CA PHE A 331 2.11 -6.43 -14.99
C PHE A 331 1.37 -6.44 -16.33
N GLU A 332 1.87 -7.11 -17.33
CA GLU A 332 1.13 -7.35 -18.57
C GLU A 332 -0.14 -8.19 -18.30
N ASP A 333 -0.05 -9.23 -17.49
CA ASP A 333 -1.20 -10.04 -17.09
C ASP A 333 -2.19 -9.27 -16.20
N ARG A 334 -1.64 -8.49 -15.24
CA ARG A 334 -2.42 -7.65 -14.33
C ARG A 334 -3.41 -6.80 -15.09
N ALA A 335 -2.95 -6.23 -16.09
CA ALA A 335 -3.68 -5.27 -16.83
C ALA A 335 -4.75 -5.86 -17.77
N LYS A 336 -4.57 -7.04 -18.29
CA LYS A 336 -5.60 -7.72 -19.07
C LYS A 336 -6.71 -8.28 -18.22
N PHE A 337 -6.35 -8.85 -17.07
CA PHE A 337 -7.23 -9.78 -16.38
C PHE A 337 -7.79 -9.25 -15.07
N TYR A 338 -7.13 -8.21 -14.42
CA TYR A 338 -7.56 -7.80 -13.08
C TYR A 338 -8.68 -6.78 -13.14
N ALA A 339 -9.82 -7.18 -12.62
CA ALA A 339 -11.05 -6.39 -12.61
C ALA A 339 -11.99 -6.91 -11.51
N ASP A 340 -13.17 -6.33 -11.41
CA ASP A 340 -14.24 -6.82 -10.54
C ASP A 340 -14.69 -8.23 -10.97
N PRO A 341 -14.52 -9.27 -10.12
CA PRO A 341 -14.87 -10.65 -10.46
C PRO A 341 -16.37 -10.87 -10.63
N GLU A 342 -17.22 -9.96 -10.16
CA GLU A 342 -18.67 -10.00 -10.40
C GLU A 342 -19.02 -9.66 -11.86
N PHE A 343 -18.15 -8.92 -12.55
CA PHE A 343 -18.36 -8.45 -13.92
C PHE A 343 -17.44 -9.11 -14.95
N SER A 344 -16.35 -9.78 -14.50
CA SER A 344 -15.35 -10.33 -15.40
C SER A 344 -14.83 -11.68 -14.93
N LYS A 345 -14.63 -12.61 -15.85
CA LYS A 345 -14.01 -13.91 -15.54
C LYS A 345 -12.50 -13.75 -15.49
N ILE A 346 -11.94 -13.95 -14.31
CA ILE A 346 -10.48 -13.87 -14.07
C ILE A 346 -9.93 -15.30 -14.00
N PRO A 347 -8.94 -15.68 -14.82
CA PRO A 347 -8.37 -17.02 -14.81
C PRO A 347 -7.38 -17.22 -13.66
N LEU A 348 -7.83 -16.98 -12.43
CA LEU A 348 -7.01 -16.87 -11.22
C LEU A 348 -6.10 -18.09 -10.99
N ARG A 349 -6.63 -19.32 -11.12
CA ARG A 349 -5.84 -20.55 -10.96
C ARG A 349 -4.72 -20.66 -11.99
N GLY A 350 -5.00 -20.28 -13.24
CA GLY A 350 -4.00 -20.27 -14.31
C GLY A 350 -2.89 -19.27 -14.03
N LEU A 351 -3.24 -18.03 -13.68
CA LEU A 351 -2.29 -16.96 -13.38
C LEU A 351 -1.35 -17.30 -12.21
N LEU A 352 -1.83 -18.05 -11.21
CA LEU A 352 -1.04 -18.44 -10.03
C LEU A 352 -0.39 -19.82 -10.15
N SER A 353 -0.53 -20.54 -11.28
CA SER A 353 0.08 -21.86 -11.45
C SER A 353 1.59 -21.76 -11.67
N LYS A 354 2.33 -22.76 -11.16
CA LYS A 354 3.77 -22.88 -11.37
C LYS A 354 4.10 -23.16 -12.85
N ASP A 355 3.24 -23.88 -13.56
CA ASP A 355 3.40 -24.15 -14.99
C ASP A 355 3.31 -22.87 -15.82
N TYR A 356 2.32 -22.01 -15.54
CA TYR A 356 2.22 -20.71 -16.18
C TYR A 356 3.45 -19.83 -15.90
N ALA A 357 3.90 -19.79 -14.65
CA ALA A 357 5.12 -19.07 -14.29
C ALA A 357 6.35 -19.63 -15.02
N ALA A 358 6.43 -20.95 -15.22
CA ALA A 358 7.51 -21.58 -15.98
C ALA A 358 7.49 -21.14 -17.47
N GLU A 359 6.32 -21.04 -18.10
CA GLU A 359 6.19 -20.53 -19.46
C GLU A 359 6.56 -19.04 -19.55
N ARG A 360 6.08 -18.22 -18.62
CA ARG A 360 6.42 -16.79 -18.59
C ARG A 360 7.92 -16.56 -18.37
N ARG A 361 8.56 -17.36 -17.54
CA ARG A 361 9.99 -17.30 -17.27
C ARG A 361 10.87 -17.54 -18.50
N LYS A 362 10.45 -18.37 -19.45
CA LYS A 362 11.18 -18.59 -20.71
C LYS A 362 11.36 -17.33 -21.55
N LEU A 363 10.54 -16.32 -21.32
CA LEU A 363 10.61 -15.03 -22.03
C LEU A 363 11.71 -14.11 -21.48
N ILE A 364 12.22 -14.37 -20.27
CA ILE A 364 13.27 -13.56 -19.66
C ILE A 364 14.61 -13.89 -20.31
N GLY A 365 15.15 -12.94 -21.08
CA GLY A 365 16.45 -13.05 -21.73
C GLY A 365 17.57 -12.41 -20.91
N ALA A 366 18.78 -12.41 -21.42
CA ALA A 366 19.95 -11.77 -20.79
C ALA A 366 19.90 -10.22 -20.86
N ARG A 367 19.05 -9.67 -21.69
CA ARG A 367 18.86 -8.22 -21.88
C ARG A 367 17.43 -7.82 -21.51
N ALA A 368 17.28 -6.55 -21.13
CA ALA A 368 15.98 -5.94 -20.85
C ALA A 368 15.05 -6.03 -22.07
N ALA A 369 13.87 -6.59 -21.87
CA ALA A 369 12.86 -6.62 -22.92
C ALA A 369 12.24 -5.23 -23.09
N ARG A 370 11.97 -4.86 -24.34
CA ARG A 370 11.28 -3.62 -24.69
C ARG A 370 9.76 -3.75 -24.65
N SER A 371 9.26 -4.96 -24.83
CA SER A 371 7.85 -5.31 -24.73
C SER A 371 7.70 -6.76 -24.33
N TYR A 372 6.59 -7.07 -23.70
CA TYR A 372 6.11 -8.44 -23.55
C TYR A 372 4.68 -8.52 -24.05
N ASP A 373 4.34 -9.63 -24.70
CA ASP A 373 2.93 -9.96 -24.86
C ASP A 373 2.41 -10.57 -23.55
N ALA A 374 1.56 -9.76 -22.90
CA ALA A 374 0.66 -10.40 -21.98
C ALA A 374 -0.38 -10.95 -22.78
N GLY A 375 -0.86 -10.97 -22.10
CA GLY A 375 -1.85 -10.52 -22.22
C GLY A 375 -2.36 -9.14 -21.92
N ASN A 376 -1.90 -8.09 -21.94
CA ASN A 376 -2.45 -6.72 -21.95
C ASN A 376 -2.79 -6.00 -20.62
N PRO A 377 -2.71 -4.73 -20.60
CA PRO A 377 -1.92 -3.81 -19.79
C PRO A 377 -2.61 -3.09 -18.62
N ALA A 378 -2.05 -2.59 -17.68
CA ALA A 378 -1.34 -1.52 -17.05
C ALA A 378 -1.86 -0.78 -15.83
N LEU A 379 -1.07 0.08 -15.14
CA LEU A 379 -1.50 1.07 -14.14
C LEU A 379 -0.49 2.16 -13.83
N GLN A 380 -1.01 3.35 -13.44
CA GLN A 380 -0.24 4.48 -12.92
C GLN A 380 -0.32 4.61 -11.39
N GLU A 381 0.53 5.48 -10.80
CA GLU A 381 0.79 5.66 -9.38
C GLU A 381 -0.38 6.25 -8.59
N GLY A 382 -0.55 5.79 -7.32
CA GLY A 382 -1.46 6.36 -6.34
C GLY A 382 -0.88 6.28 -4.94
N ASP A 383 -1.29 7.17 -4.04
CA ASP A 383 -0.93 7.18 -2.64
C ASP A 383 -1.91 6.36 -1.79
N THR A 384 -1.37 5.78 -0.70
CA THR A 384 -2.09 4.83 0.15
C THR A 384 -1.47 4.86 1.53
N ILE A 385 -2.21 4.44 2.57
CA ILE A 385 -1.60 4.10 3.84
C ILE A 385 -1.72 2.60 4.11
N TYR A 386 -0.71 2.05 4.79
CA TYR A 386 -0.70 0.69 5.30
C TYR A 386 -0.39 0.67 6.80
N LEU A 387 -1.05 -0.21 7.54
CA LEU A 387 -0.74 -0.50 8.93
C LEU A 387 -0.96 -1.98 9.27
N THR A 388 -0.33 -2.43 10.36
CA THR A 388 -0.52 -3.77 10.90
C THR A 388 -0.52 -3.75 12.42
N THR A 389 -1.32 -4.64 13.03
CA THR A 389 -1.45 -4.81 14.47
C THR A 389 -1.43 -6.28 14.85
N ALA A 390 -1.00 -6.58 16.10
CA ALA A 390 -1.05 -7.91 16.68
C ALA A 390 -1.39 -7.81 18.17
N ASP A 391 -2.21 -8.74 18.68
CA ASP A 391 -2.63 -8.79 20.08
C ASP A 391 -2.01 -9.96 20.86
N ALA A 392 -2.19 -9.95 22.18
CA ALA A 392 -1.66 -10.97 23.08
C ALA A 392 -2.27 -12.36 22.86
N ALA A 393 -3.44 -12.46 22.24
CA ALA A 393 -4.07 -13.73 21.89
C ALA A 393 -3.49 -14.37 20.62
N GLY A 394 -2.61 -13.66 19.91
CA GLY A 394 -1.97 -14.13 18.68
C GLY A 394 -2.74 -13.79 17.41
N ASN A 395 -3.78 -12.95 17.47
CA ASN A 395 -4.44 -12.43 16.29
C ASN A 395 -3.55 -11.37 15.63
N MET A 396 -3.56 -11.34 14.30
CA MET A 396 -2.80 -10.37 13.51
C MET A 396 -3.66 -9.80 12.39
N VAL A 397 -3.50 -8.51 12.12
CA VAL A 397 -4.26 -7.79 11.08
C VAL A 397 -3.31 -7.08 10.15
N SER A 398 -3.48 -7.32 8.86
CA SER A 398 -2.89 -6.57 7.76
C SER A 398 -4.00 -5.75 7.13
N ILE A 399 -3.94 -4.43 7.22
CA ILE A 399 -4.99 -3.54 6.72
C ILE A 399 -4.42 -2.39 5.90
N ILE A 400 -5.09 -2.09 4.81
CA ILE A 400 -4.71 -1.01 3.89
C ILE A 400 -5.94 -0.19 3.53
N GLN A 401 -5.80 1.13 3.56
CA GLN A 401 -6.87 2.06 3.21
C GLN A 401 -6.33 3.14 2.28
N SER A 402 -7.17 3.67 1.40
CA SER A 402 -6.70 4.66 0.43
C SER A 402 -7.83 5.50 -0.15
N ASN A 403 -7.54 6.79 -0.34
CA ASN A 403 -8.28 7.68 -1.23
C ASN A 403 -7.78 7.58 -2.70
N TYR A 404 -6.81 6.76 -3.00
CA TYR A 404 -6.04 6.53 -4.21
C TYR A 404 -4.96 7.61 -4.42
N ARG A 405 -5.24 8.74 -5.05
CA ARG A 405 -4.20 9.75 -5.35
C ARG A 405 -4.31 10.95 -4.41
N GLY A 406 -3.27 11.20 -3.63
CA GLY A 406 -3.20 12.32 -2.70
C GLY A 406 -4.44 12.40 -1.80
N MET A 407 -5.06 13.57 -1.69
CA MET A 407 -6.33 13.75 -0.97
C MET A 407 -7.55 13.37 -1.84
N GLY A 408 -7.44 12.35 -2.70
CA GLY A 408 -8.52 11.82 -3.52
C GLY A 408 -9.01 12.80 -4.58
N SER A 409 -10.34 12.85 -4.76
CA SER A 409 -11.02 13.66 -5.78
C SER A 409 -10.92 15.18 -5.58
N GLY A 410 -10.47 15.64 -4.42
CA GLY A 410 -10.52 17.06 -4.04
C GLY A 410 -11.92 17.55 -3.63
N ILE A 411 -12.90 16.66 -3.53
CA ILE A 411 -14.27 16.99 -3.14
C ILE A 411 -14.48 16.72 -1.65
N VAL A 412 -14.93 17.73 -0.93
CA VAL A 412 -15.33 17.65 0.49
C VAL A 412 -16.73 18.23 0.63
N VAL A 413 -17.68 17.45 1.11
CA VAL A 413 -19.04 17.94 1.40
C VAL A 413 -18.99 18.82 2.65
N PRO A 414 -19.55 20.05 2.60
CA PRO A 414 -19.51 20.97 3.76
C PRO A 414 -20.02 20.30 5.05
N GLY A 415 -19.22 20.44 6.13
CA GLY A 415 -19.52 19.94 7.46
C GLY A 415 -19.35 18.42 7.66
N LEU A 416 -18.74 17.67 6.71
CA LEU A 416 -18.38 16.26 6.90
C LEU A 416 -16.90 16.03 7.21
N GLY A 417 -16.00 16.94 6.80
CA GLY A 417 -14.60 16.94 7.20
C GLY A 417 -13.69 15.92 6.53
N PHE A 418 -14.14 15.22 5.49
CA PHE A 418 -13.32 14.24 4.75
C PHE A 418 -13.43 14.42 3.23
N ALA A 419 -12.37 14.05 2.51
CA ALA A 419 -12.34 14.03 1.06
C ALA A 419 -12.74 12.65 0.52
N PHE A 420 -13.40 12.63 -0.65
CA PHE A 420 -13.75 11.40 -1.35
C PHE A 420 -12.57 10.87 -2.15
N GLN A 421 -12.47 9.54 -2.23
CA GLN A 421 -11.57 8.83 -3.12
C GLN A 421 -11.80 9.17 -4.59
N ASN A 422 -10.82 8.84 -5.43
CA ASN A 422 -10.89 9.03 -6.88
C ASN A 422 -10.63 7.74 -7.67
N ARG A 423 -11.00 6.58 -7.13
CA ARG A 423 -10.77 5.26 -7.74
C ARG A 423 -11.46 5.05 -9.08
N GLY A 424 -12.55 5.75 -9.36
CA GLY A 424 -13.21 5.69 -10.67
C GLY A 424 -12.31 6.09 -11.83
N GLU A 425 -11.23 6.87 -11.59
CA GLU A 425 -10.18 7.13 -12.58
C GLU A 425 -9.60 5.85 -13.18
N MET A 426 -9.60 4.77 -12.41
CA MET A 426 -8.99 3.50 -12.79
C MET A 426 -9.82 2.65 -13.77
N PHE A 427 -11.05 3.03 -14.08
CA PHE A 427 -11.78 2.39 -15.16
C PHE A 427 -11.24 2.77 -16.53
N THR A 428 -11.22 1.82 -17.45
CA THR A 428 -11.02 2.13 -18.87
C THR A 428 -12.34 2.39 -19.57
N LEU A 429 -12.29 3.13 -20.67
CA LEU A 429 -13.43 3.33 -21.56
C LEU A 429 -13.36 2.46 -22.82
N ARG A 430 -12.43 1.49 -22.87
CA ARG A 430 -12.32 0.52 -23.96
C ARG A 430 -13.39 -0.56 -23.79
N ALA A 431 -14.35 -0.59 -24.73
CA ALA A 431 -15.41 -1.58 -24.70
C ALA A 431 -14.88 -3.00 -24.74
N GLY A 432 -15.41 -3.88 -23.90
CA GLY A 432 -15.03 -5.30 -23.83
C GLY A 432 -13.72 -5.57 -23.04
N HIS A 433 -13.09 -4.55 -22.48
CA HIS A 433 -11.98 -4.73 -21.56
C HIS A 433 -12.50 -5.22 -20.19
N ALA A 434 -11.74 -6.09 -19.51
CA ALA A 434 -12.15 -6.64 -18.20
C ALA A 434 -12.52 -5.54 -17.19
N ASN A 435 -11.77 -4.42 -17.19
CA ASN A 435 -11.98 -3.28 -16.30
C ASN A 435 -12.67 -2.08 -16.99
N ASP A 436 -13.52 -2.30 -18.05
CA ASP A 436 -14.30 -1.22 -18.63
C ASP A 436 -15.33 -0.66 -17.64
N TYR A 437 -15.70 0.60 -17.82
CA TYR A 437 -16.67 1.26 -16.96
C TYR A 437 -18.08 0.66 -17.14
N VAL A 438 -18.67 0.23 -16.03
CA VAL A 438 -20.08 -0.20 -15.92
C VAL A 438 -20.66 0.37 -14.62
N PRO A 439 -21.90 0.91 -14.62
CA PRO A 439 -22.58 1.32 -13.39
C PRO A 439 -22.66 0.17 -12.37
N GLY A 440 -22.38 0.47 -11.11
CA GLY A 440 -22.41 -0.52 -10.03
C GLY A 440 -21.19 -1.47 -9.96
N LYS A 441 -20.22 -1.33 -10.85
CA LYS A 441 -18.98 -2.10 -10.85
C LYS A 441 -17.94 -1.50 -9.92
N ARG A 442 -17.14 -2.34 -9.27
CA ARG A 442 -15.95 -1.90 -8.53
C ARG A 442 -14.81 -1.57 -9.50
N PRO A 443 -14.14 -0.41 -9.36
CA PRO A 443 -12.93 -0.14 -10.12
C PRO A 443 -11.80 -1.08 -9.69
N PHE A 444 -10.82 -1.27 -10.55
CA PHE A 444 -9.55 -1.90 -10.19
C PHE A 444 -8.93 -1.17 -8.99
N GLN A 445 -8.24 -1.93 -8.11
CA GLN A 445 -7.68 -1.43 -6.85
C GLN A 445 -6.17 -1.68 -6.78
N THR A 446 -5.41 -0.64 -6.40
CA THR A 446 -3.97 -0.77 -6.16
C THR A 446 -3.64 -1.23 -4.74
N ILE A 447 -4.58 -1.18 -3.80
CA ILE A 447 -4.35 -1.52 -2.39
C ILE A 447 -4.28 -3.03 -2.19
N ILE A 448 -3.20 -3.48 -1.54
CA ILE A 448 -2.93 -4.89 -1.28
C ILE A 448 -2.38 -5.08 0.15
N PRO A 449 -3.14 -5.61 1.10
CA PRO A 449 -2.61 -6.13 2.34
C PRO A 449 -2.00 -7.51 2.08
N ALA A 450 -0.86 -7.84 2.71
CA ALA A 450 -0.22 -9.14 2.55
C ALA A 450 -0.05 -9.88 3.88
N PHE A 451 0.01 -11.20 3.80
CA PHE A 451 0.26 -12.06 4.95
C PHE A 451 1.10 -13.27 4.54
N VAL A 452 1.91 -13.79 5.45
CA VAL A 452 2.72 -14.99 5.20
C VAL A 452 2.51 -15.99 6.32
N LEU A 453 2.24 -17.23 5.94
CA LEU A 453 2.30 -18.38 6.84
C LEU A 453 3.58 -19.17 6.58
N LYS A 454 4.11 -19.76 7.65
CA LYS A 454 5.17 -20.76 7.59
C LYS A 454 4.70 -21.98 8.36
N ASP A 455 4.74 -23.15 7.71
CA ASP A 455 4.28 -24.41 8.30
C ASP A 455 2.85 -24.31 8.88
N GLY A 456 1.98 -23.56 8.21
CA GLY A 456 0.59 -23.34 8.60
C GLY A 456 0.39 -22.36 9.78
N ALA A 457 1.46 -21.76 10.31
CA ALA A 457 1.42 -20.78 11.41
C ALA A 457 1.67 -19.34 10.91
N PRO A 458 1.13 -18.30 11.56
CA PRO A 458 1.36 -16.92 11.18
C PRO A 458 2.84 -16.57 11.37
N TRP A 459 3.46 -16.08 10.29
CA TRP A 459 4.85 -15.69 10.30
C TRP A 459 5.04 -14.18 10.11
N LEU A 460 4.33 -13.56 9.14
CA LEU A 460 4.49 -12.15 8.84
C LEU A 460 3.17 -11.53 8.37
N SER A 461 2.82 -10.39 8.95
CA SER A 461 1.81 -9.45 8.45
C SER A 461 2.55 -8.22 7.96
N PHE A 462 2.43 -7.87 6.68
CA PHE A 462 3.19 -6.76 6.11
C PHE A 462 2.45 -6.11 4.94
N GLY A 463 2.88 -4.92 4.58
CA GLY A 463 2.47 -4.26 3.36
C GLY A 463 3.31 -3.03 3.08
N LEU A 464 3.17 -2.54 1.86
CA LEU A 464 3.92 -1.42 1.35
C LEU A 464 2.99 -0.56 0.49
N MET A 465 2.82 0.70 0.86
CA MET A 465 2.03 1.66 0.08
C MET A 465 2.75 2.11 -1.20
N GLY A 466 2.09 2.89 -2.08
CA GLY A 466 2.73 3.47 -3.27
C GLY A 466 2.14 3.01 -4.61
N GLY A 467 0.83 2.77 -4.71
CA GLY A 467 0.16 2.45 -5.99
C GLY A 467 0.77 1.23 -6.68
N ALA A 468 1.29 1.42 -7.89
CA ALA A 468 1.93 0.37 -8.69
C ALA A 468 3.26 -0.14 -8.10
N MET A 469 3.84 0.56 -7.13
CA MET A 469 5.00 0.09 -6.38
C MET A 469 4.65 -1.06 -5.43
N GLN A 470 3.41 -1.20 -4.98
CA GLN A 470 3.03 -2.19 -3.96
C GLN A 470 3.42 -3.62 -4.32
N PRO A 471 3.04 -4.22 -5.48
CA PRO A 471 3.48 -5.58 -5.81
C PRO A 471 5.00 -5.71 -5.96
N GLN A 472 5.66 -4.69 -6.50
CA GLN A 472 7.11 -4.65 -6.65
C GLN A 472 7.82 -4.64 -5.30
N GLY A 473 7.31 -3.84 -4.36
CA GLY A 473 7.82 -3.74 -3.01
C GLY A 473 7.55 -5.01 -2.20
N HIS A 474 6.37 -5.63 -2.30
CA HIS A 474 6.06 -6.89 -1.63
C HIS A 474 7.07 -7.98 -2.02
N VAL A 475 7.37 -8.11 -3.31
CA VAL A 475 8.38 -9.07 -3.79
C VAL A 475 9.77 -8.75 -3.24
N GLN A 476 10.19 -7.48 -3.24
CA GLN A 476 11.47 -7.06 -2.69
C GLN A 476 11.58 -7.39 -1.20
N ILE A 477 10.52 -7.13 -0.41
CA ILE A 477 10.47 -7.48 1.01
C ILE A 477 10.57 -8.98 1.22
N ILE A 478 9.80 -9.79 0.50
CA ILE A 478 9.83 -11.26 0.62
C ILE A 478 11.20 -11.81 0.25
N CYS A 479 11.81 -11.36 -0.86
CA CYS A 479 13.17 -11.77 -1.23
C CYS A 479 14.22 -11.30 -0.22
N ASN A 480 14.09 -10.09 0.34
CA ASN A 480 15.01 -9.58 1.37
C ASN A 480 14.98 -10.46 2.63
N LEU A 481 13.81 -10.87 3.07
CA LEU A 481 13.64 -11.73 4.25
C LEU A 481 14.10 -13.17 3.97
N ILE A 482 13.67 -13.78 2.86
CA ILE A 482 13.80 -15.22 2.61
C ILE A 482 15.11 -15.55 1.89
N ASP A 483 15.43 -14.86 0.78
CA ASP A 483 16.63 -15.13 -0.01
C ASP A 483 17.88 -14.49 0.61
N PHE A 484 17.77 -13.22 1.03
CA PHE A 484 18.93 -12.47 1.52
C PHE A 484 19.05 -12.49 3.05
N GLY A 485 18.14 -13.15 3.78
CA GLY A 485 18.22 -13.39 5.22
C GLY A 485 18.26 -12.11 6.07
N MET A 486 17.56 -11.07 5.64
CA MET A 486 17.40 -9.83 6.41
C MET A 486 16.34 -10.00 7.50
N ASN A 487 16.48 -9.27 8.62
CA ASN A 487 15.38 -9.13 9.58
C ASN A 487 14.31 -8.15 9.05
N VAL A 488 13.17 -8.03 9.75
CA VAL A 488 12.04 -7.22 9.26
C VAL A 488 12.37 -5.73 9.11
N GLN A 489 13.26 -5.17 9.93
CA GLN A 489 13.67 -3.78 9.82
C GLN A 489 14.67 -3.58 8.67
N GLU A 490 15.66 -4.44 8.55
CA GLU A 490 16.62 -4.44 7.44
C GLU A 490 15.93 -4.57 6.10
N ALA A 491 14.95 -5.48 5.98
CA ALA A 491 14.16 -5.67 4.76
C ALA A 491 13.42 -4.41 4.34
N GLY A 492 12.94 -3.62 5.31
CA GLY A 492 12.29 -2.33 5.08
C GLY A 492 13.26 -1.23 4.68
N ASP A 493 14.40 -1.11 5.39
CA ASP A 493 15.40 -0.05 5.18
C ASP A 493 16.25 -0.27 3.91
N ALA A 494 16.32 -1.51 3.42
CA ALA A 494 17.06 -1.89 2.22
C ALA A 494 16.67 -1.04 1.00
N ALA A 495 17.67 -0.63 0.21
CA ALA A 495 17.47 0.18 -0.98
C ALA A 495 16.60 -0.55 -2.01
N ARG A 496 15.63 0.18 -2.59
CA ARG A 496 14.62 -0.33 -3.51
C ARG A 496 14.84 0.11 -4.95
N TRP A 497 14.24 -0.66 -5.83
CA TRP A 497 14.01 -0.28 -7.22
C TRP A 497 12.50 -0.14 -7.49
N HIS A 498 12.15 0.70 -8.44
CA HIS A 498 10.80 0.86 -8.98
C HIS A 498 10.87 0.87 -10.51
N HIS A 499 10.12 0.01 -11.17
CA HIS A 499 9.98 0.02 -12.63
C HIS A 499 8.65 0.64 -13.01
N ASP A 500 8.69 1.65 -13.87
CA ASP A 500 7.54 2.32 -14.44
C ASP A 500 7.50 2.17 -15.97
N GLY A 501 6.36 2.52 -16.60
CA GLY A 501 6.16 2.42 -18.04
C GLY A 501 5.73 1.04 -18.52
N SER A 502 5.33 0.11 -17.64
CA SER A 502 4.59 -1.08 -18.06
C SER A 502 3.24 -0.71 -18.65
N SER A 503 2.68 -1.61 -19.41
CA SER A 503 1.37 -1.45 -20.02
C SER A 503 0.26 -1.07 -19.03
N ASP A 504 -0.75 -0.27 -19.43
CA ASP A 504 -1.85 0.26 -18.60
C ASP A 504 -3.23 0.03 -19.22
N TYR A 505 -4.32 -0.12 -18.44
CA TYR A 505 -5.68 -0.28 -18.97
C TYR A 505 -6.09 0.92 -19.84
N ASP A 506 -5.47 2.08 -19.68
CA ASP A 506 -5.66 3.27 -20.51
C ASP A 506 -4.53 3.52 -21.52
N ASN A 507 -3.34 2.94 -21.32
CA ASN A 507 -2.18 3.13 -22.18
C ASN A 507 -2.01 2.01 -23.20
N PRO A 508 -1.35 2.28 -24.34
CA PRO A 508 -0.95 1.22 -25.25
C PRO A 508 0.04 0.26 -24.60
N GLN A 509 0.21 -0.90 -25.21
CA GLN A 509 1.21 -1.89 -24.81
C GLN A 509 2.59 -1.23 -24.65
N MET A 510 3.32 -1.61 -23.60
CA MET A 510 4.72 -1.20 -23.40
C MET A 510 5.56 -1.56 -24.64
N THR A 511 6.24 -0.57 -25.24
CA THR A 511 7.02 -0.75 -26.47
C THR A 511 8.48 -0.36 -26.34
N ASP A 512 8.85 0.33 -25.27
CA ASP A 512 10.20 0.87 -25.03
C ASP A 512 10.92 0.22 -23.82
N GLY A 513 10.25 -0.66 -23.10
CA GLY A 513 10.77 -1.33 -21.91
C GLY A 513 10.60 -0.54 -20.61
N GLY A 514 9.99 0.64 -20.66
CA GLY A 514 9.86 1.52 -19.52
C GLY A 514 11.20 1.99 -18.93
N PHE A 515 11.20 2.39 -17.69
CA PHE A 515 12.41 2.80 -16.98
C PHE A 515 12.44 2.29 -15.54
N VAL A 516 13.64 2.18 -15.00
CA VAL A 516 13.89 1.74 -13.62
C VAL A 516 14.39 2.92 -12.82
N GLU A 517 13.68 3.26 -11.76
CA GLU A 517 14.14 4.17 -10.72
C GLU A 517 14.86 3.38 -9.64
N LEU A 518 16.01 3.89 -9.20
CA LEU A 518 16.83 3.29 -8.16
C LEU A 518 17.05 4.28 -7.02
N GLU A 519 16.99 3.79 -5.79
CA GLU A 519 17.44 4.55 -4.62
C GLU A 519 18.95 4.64 -4.55
N SER A 520 19.45 5.70 -3.89
CA SER A 520 20.88 6.00 -3.76
C SER A 520 21.70 4.90 -3.07
N GLY A 521 21.05 4.02 -2.31
CA GLY A 521 21.71 2.87 -1.66
C GLY A 521 21.96 1.67 -2.58
N VAL A 522 21.53 1.71 -3.86
CA VAL A 522 21.86 0.67 -4.85
C VAL A 522 23.29 0.89 -5.33
N PRO A 523 24.18 -0.15 -5.30
CA PRO A 523 25.57 -0.01 -5.70
C PRO A 523 25.72 0.48 -7.16
N TYR A 524 26.70 1.35 -7.39
CA TYR A 524 26.96 1.90 -8.74
C TYR A 524 27.24 0.82 -9.77
N GLU A 525 27.93 -0.26 -9.40
CA GLU A 525 28.18 -1.41 -10.29
C GLU A 525 26.86 -2.06 -10.74
N SER A 526 25.86 -2.10 -9.89
CA SER A 526 24.53 -2.62 -10.22
C SER A 526 23.79 -1.70 -11.18
N VAL A 527 23.91 -0.38 -11.00
CA VAL A 527 23.39 0.62 -11.94
C VAL A 527 24.00 0.39 -13.33
N ARG A 528 25.33 0.29 -13.41
CA ARG A 528 26.04 0.02 -14.68
C ARG A 528 25.64 -1.31 -15.31
N GLY A 529 25.54 -2.37 -14.50
CA GLY A 529 25.14 -3.69 -14.97
C GLY A 529 23.73 -3.72 -15.55
N LEU A 530 22.78 -3.00 -14.96
CA LEU A 530 21.44 -2.83 -15.52
C LEU A 530 21.44 -2.05 -16.84
N MET A 531 22.20 -0.96 -16.92
CA MET A 531 22.34 -0.19 -18.18
C MET A 531 22.98 -1.03 -19.29
N GLN A 532 24.00 -1.83 -18.98
CA GLN A 532 24.64 -2.74 -19.94
C GLN A 532 23.68 -3.83 -20.44
N ARG A 533 22.72 -4.26 -19.60
CA ARG A 533 21.64 -5.16 -19.99
C ARG A 533 20.54 -4.47 -20.81
N GLY A 534 20.58 -3.14 -20.93
CA GLY A 534 19.65 -2.36 -21.75
C GLY A 534 18.47 -1.76 -21.00
N HIS A 535 18.47 -1.79 -19.66
CA HIS A 535 17.49 -1.05 -18.89
C HIS A 535 17.73 0.47 -18.99
N SER A 536 16.65 1.24 -19.11
CA SER A 536 16.67 2.69 -18.91
C SER A 536 16.66 2.96 -17.40
N VAL A 537 17.77 3.45 -16.86
CA VAL A 537 17.92 3.65 -15.40
C VAL A 537 17.88 5.14 -15.08
N ARG A 538 17.15 5.51 -14.02
CA ARG A 538 17.02 6.88 -13.49
C ARG A 538 17.23 6.88 -11.98
N SER A 539 17.61 8.02 -11.42
CA SER A 539 17.53 8.26 -9.99
C SER A 539 16.07 8.56 -9.62
N GLY A 540 15.52 7.83 -8.67
CA GLY A 540 14.15 8.04 -8.18
C GLY A 540 14.10 8.97 -6.97
N ASN A 541 12.96 9.63 -6.77
CA ASN A 541 12.70 10.47 -5.61
C ASN A 541 11.24 10.30 -5.14
N GLY A 542 11.05 9.62 -4.01
CA GLY A 542 9.74 9.46 -3.35
C GLY A 542 8.83 8.37 -3.91
N SER A 543 9.22 7.64 -4.96
CA SER A 543 8.41 6.61 -5.64
C SER A 543 8.53 5.20 -5.05
N PHE A 544 9.17 5.01 -3.91
CA PHE A 544 9.55 3.69 -3.37
C PHE A 544 8.63 3.15 -2.27
N GLY A 545 7.47 3.77 -2.10
CA GLY A 545 6.44 3.35 -1.15
C GLY A 545 6.76 3.65 0.31
N GLY A 546 6.15 2.89 1.21
CA GLY A 546 6.35 2.98 2.66
C GLY A 546 5.93 1.67 3.32
N TYR A 547 6.83 1.04 4.07
CA TYR A 547 6.68 -0.32 4.59
C TYR A 547 6.40 -0.33 6.09
N GLN A 548 5.49 -1.21 6.49
CA GLN A 548 5.20 -1.57 7.88
C GLN A 548 5.09 -3.08 7.98
N ALA A 549 5.60 -3.68 9.06
CA ALA A 549 5.49 -5.12 9.28
C ALA A 549 5.46 -5.51 10.74
N ILE A 550 4.79 -6.65 11.00
CA ILE A 550 4.88 -7.41 12.25
C ILE A 550 5.17 -8.87 11.92
N GLN A 551 6.29 -9.39 12.40
CA GLN A 551 6.64 -10.80 12.32
C GLN A 551 6.38 -11.46 13.67
N ARG A 552 5.80 -12.67 13.66
CA ARG A 552 5.69 -13.51 14.83
C ARG A 552 6.89 -14.43 14.94
N ASP A 553 7.60 -14.36 16.05
CA ASP A 553 8.62 -15.33 16.45
C ASP A 553 7.93 -16.44 17.26
N ALA A 554 7.64 -17.56 16.60
CA ALA A 554 6.95 -18.69 17.21
C ALA A 554 7.81 -19.41 18.27
N VAL A 555 9.13 -19.32 18.18
CA VAL A 555 10.06 -19.98 19.12
C VAL A 555 10.06 -19.26 20.46
N ASN A 556 10.16 -17.92 20.43
CA ASN A 556 10.24 -17.10 21.63
C ASN A 556 8.88 -16.56 22.09
N GLY A 557 7.82 -16.76 21.30
CA GLY A 557 6.49 -16.25 21.61
C GLY A 557 6.37 -14.72 21.52
N THR A 558 7.28 -14.05 20.79
CA THR A 558 7.36 -12.60 20.69
C THR A 558 6.94 -12.10 19.30
N TYR A 559 6.72 -10.80 19.21
CA TYR A 559 6.54 -10.06 17.95
C TYR A 559 7.77 -9.24 17.62
N ARG A 560 8.11 -9.13 16.34
CA ARG A 560 9.16 -8.28 15.79
C ARG A 560 8.52 -7.28 14.83
N GLY A 561 8.63 -5.99 15.14
CA GLY A 561 8.00 -4.92 14.37
C GLY A 561 9.00 -4.08 13.61
N ALA A 562 8.59 -3.60 12.44
CA ALA A 562 9.35 -2.70 11.61
C ALA A 562 8.49 -1.57 11.03
N SER A 563 9.10 -0.40 10.95
CA SER A 563 8.64 0.76 10.21
C SER A 563 9.86 1.44 9.60
N GLU A 564 9.84 1.68 8.30
CA GLU A 564 11.01 2.18 7.58
C GLU A 564 11.00 3.71 7.42
N SER A 565 12.09 4.29 6.91
CA SER A 565 12.35 5.73 6.95
C SER A 565 11.71 6.56 5.83
N ARG A 566 11.03 5.94 4.84
CA ARG A 566 10.38 6.65 3.72
C ARG A 566 9.03 7.27 4.08
N LYS A 567 8.58 7.02 5.30
CA LYS A 567 7.37 7.62 5.92
C LYS A 567 7.70 8.09 7.33
N ASP A 568 6.81 8.90 7.90
CA ASP A 568 6.96 9.40 9.28
C ASP A 568 6.63 8.34 10.35
N GLY A 569 6.58 7.07 9.97
CA GLY A 569 6.00 5.97 10.71
C GLY A 569 6.77 5.48 11.93
N GLN A 570 6.09 4.60 12.68
CA GLN A 570 6.65 3.93 13.86
C GLN A 570 6.14 2.50 13.97
N ALA A 571 7.02 1.58 14.40
CA ALA A 571 6.64 0.32 15.02
C ALA A 571 6.87 0.41 16.53
N ALA A 572 5.94 -0.09 17.33
CA ALA A 572 6.07 -0.15 18.79
C ALA A 572 5.22 -1.31 19.34
N GLY A 573 5.62 -1.78 20.54
CA GLY A 573 4.95 -2.89 21.22
C GLY A 573 5.21 -2.87 22.73
N TYR A 574 4.61 -3.81 23.45
CA TYR A 574 4.72 -3.93 24.93
C TYR A 574 4.73 -5.38 25.39
#